data_839a07ec825e236ddb37fd77abacd2e8
#
_entry.id   839a07ec825e236ddb37fd77abacd2e8
#
_cell.length_a   1.000
_cell.length_b   1.000
_cell.length_c   1.000
_cell.angle_alpha   90.00
_cell.angle_beta   90.00
_cell.angle_gamma   90.00
#
_symmetry.space_group_name_H-M   'P 1'
#
loop_
_entity.id
_entity.type
_entity.pdbx_description
1 polymer ?
#
loop_
_entity_poly.entity_id
_entity_poly.type
_entity_poly.pdbx_seq_one_letter_code
_entity_poly.pdbx_strand_id
1 'polypeptide(L)'
;ASLAADAPLEQHQQLAQSAEFIGVRGVYGEHFGSTEAGQWLATRRAQAIGCRHREFHGAGRAGQVRAGYPVLLAGHPRLLLNSTYHVIEVSHQGYQPLPGLGQGGEMAANVATRFVALPVDVQFRPACTTPKPWVQGLLSAIVEGDEHSDMPLLNEHGCYKVSFPFIRGSKNATRGSAWVRMATPYSGSDHGMHFPLHKNAE
;
A
#
# COMPACT_ATOMS: atom_id res chain seq x y z
N ALA A 1 -9.74 33.75 -11.54
CA ALA A 1 -8.62 33.30 -10.73
C ALA A 1 -7.98 32.15 -11.45
N SER A 2 -6.80 32.38 -12.02
CA SER A 2 -5.99 31.35 -12.63
C SER A 2 -5.77 30.28 -11.56
N LEU A 3 -6.32 29.09 -11.76
CA LEU A 3 -5.78 27.89 -11.17
C LEU A 3 -4.36 27.77 -11.71
N ALA A 4 -3.39 28.38 -11.04
CA ALA A 4 -2.04 27.91 -11.14
C ALA A 4 -2.16 26.45 -10.74
N ALA A 5 -2.18 25.55 -11.73
CA ALA A 5 -1.98 24.15 -11.47
C ALA A 5 -0.66 24.09 -10.71
N ASP A 6 -0.74 23.89 -9.39
CA ASP A 6 0.44 23.56 -8.63
C ASP A 6 1.09 22.44 -9.40
N ALA A 7 2.33 22.65 -9.83
CA ALA A 7 3.05 21.63 -10.57
C ALA A 7 2.91 20.32 -9.80
N PRO A 8 2.53 19.23 -10.48
CA PRO A 8 2.24 17.98 -9.78
C PRO A 8 3.46 17.64 -8.92
N LEU A 9 3.24 17.40 -7.63
CA LEU A 9 4.30 16.99 -6.72
C LEU A 9 4.86 15.67 -7.24
N GLU A 10 6.05 15.72 -7.78
CA GLU A 10 6.75 14.56 -8.34
C GLU A 10 7.97 14.26 -7.47
N GLN A 11 8.11 13.01 -7.05
CA GLN A 11 9.22 12.56 -6.25
C GLN A 11 9.87 11.33 -6.90
N HIS A 12 11.18 11.39 -6.99
CA HIS A 12 12.00 10.34 -7.57
C HIS A 12 12.87 9.69 -6.50
N GLN A 13 12.95 8.37 -6.51
CA GLN A 13 13.90 7.61 -5.73
C GLN A 13 14.63 6.63 -6.63
N GLN A 14 15.94 6.78 -6.70
CA GLN A 14 16.77 5.84 -7.41
C GLN A 14 17.06 4.62 -6.55
N LEU A 15 16.82 3.42 -7.08
CA LEU A 15 17.29 2.18 -6.46
C LEU A 15 18.81 2.13 -6.51
N ALA A 16 19.45 1.65 -5.44
CA ALA A 16 20.87 1.42 -5.41
C ALA A 16 21.26 0.56 -6.61
N GLN A 17 22.19 1.06 -7.38
CA GLN A 17 22.54 0.56 -8.71
C GLN A 17 23.09 -0.86 -8.64
N SER A 18 22.32 -1.81 -9.14
CA SER A 18 22.91 -2.94 -9.84
C SER A 18 22.67 -2.73 -11.34
N ALA A 19 23.61 -3.12 -12.19
CA ALA A 19 23.50 -3.03 -13.64
C ALA A 19 22.30 -3.81 -14.23
N GLU A 20 21.53 -4.48 -13.38
CA GLU A 20 20.41 -5.34 -13.71
C GLU A 20 19.04 -4.62 -13.62
N PHE A 21 18.99 -3.44 -13.01
CA PHE A 21 17.76 -2.65 -12.94
C PHE A 21 17.72 -1.62 -14.08
N ILE A 22 16.93 -1.93 -15.09
CA ILE A 22 16.71 -1.02 -16.23
C ILE A 22 15.25 -0.60 -16.23
N GLY A 23 14.98 0.70 -16.13
CA GLY A 23 13.66 1.27 -16.28
C GLY A 23 13.24 2.24 -15.19
N VAL A 24 12.12 2.91 -15.46
CA VAL A 24 11.46 3.82 -14.53
C VAL A 24 10.06 3.29 -14.25
N ARG A 25 9.70 3.20 -12.98
CA ARG A 25 8.35 2.86 -12.54
C ARG A 25 7.68 4.10 -11.97
N GLY A 26 6.79 4.72 -12.75
CA GLY A 26 5.92 5.80 -12.29
C GLY A 26 4.65 5.27 -11.65
N VAL A 27 4.21 5.90 -10.58
CA VAL A 27 2.91 5.64 -9.94
C VAL A 27 2.22 6.98 -9.76
N TYR A 28 1.07 7.13 -10.39
CA TYR A 28 0.24 8.33 -10.32
C TYR A 28 -0.88 8.17 -9.29
N GLY A 29 -1.27 9.27 -8.65
CA GLY A 29 -2.44 9.29 -7.77
C GLY A 29 -2.21 8.76 -6.36
N GLU A 30 -0.98 8.83 -5.85
CA GLU A 30 -0.66 8.42 -4.47
C GLU A 30 -1.13 9.41 -3.39
N HIS A 31 -1.60 10.59 -3.79
CA HIS A 31 -2.22 11.59 -2.90
C HIS A 31 -1.36 12.02 -1.70
N PHE A 32 -0.04 12.15 -1.89
CA PHE A 32 0.80 12.74 -0.85
C PHE A 32 0.67 14.28 -0.87
N GLY A 33 0.56 14.88 0.32
CA GLY A 33 0.32 16.32 0.48
C GLY A 33 1.59 17.16 0.70
N SER A 34 2.76 16.52 0.79
CA SER A 34 4.03 17.24 0.95
C SER A 34 5.16 16.51 0.25
N THR A 35 6.22 17.26 -0.07
CA THR A 35 7.44 16.72 -0.68
C THR A 35 8.10 15.63 0.17
N GLU A 36 8.14 15.82 1.49
CA GLU A 36 8.72 14.84 2.41
C GLU A 36 7.93 13.54 2.44
N ALA A 37 6.59 13.62 2.42
CA ALA A 37 5.72 12.45 2.36
C ALA A 37 5.91 11.69 1.05
N GLY A 38 6.05 12.42 -0.07
CA GLY A 38 6.34 11.85 -1.38
C GLY A 38 7.70 11.14 -1.41
N GLN A 39 8.74 11.77 -0.89
CA GLN A 39 10.08 11.17 -0.80
C GLN A 39 10.10 9.93 0.09
N TRP A 40 9.41 9.98 1.24
CA TRP A 40 9.28 8.83 2.12
C TRP A 40 8.60 7.66 1.39
N LEU A 41 7.50 7.92 0.68
CA LEU A 41 6.76 6.90 -0.07
C LEU A 41 7.59 6.31 -1.20
N ALA A 42 8.26 7.16 -2.00
CA ALA A 42 9.15 6.72 -3.08
C ALA A 42 10.27 5.82 -2.55
N THR A 43 10.90 6.20 -1.43
CA THR A 43 11.93 5.39 -0.78
C THR A 43 11.40 4.01 -0.35
N ARG A 44 10.21 3.95 0.27
CA ARG A 44 9.61 2.68 0.70
C ARG A 44 9.25 1.78 -0.46
N ARG A 45 8.74 2.35 -1.55
CA ARG A 45 8.45 1.60 -2.78
C ARG A 45 9.72 1.07 -3.45
N ALA A 46 10.76 1.88 -3.51
CA ALA A 46 12.06 1.47 -4.02
C ALA A 46 12.64 0.30 -3.19
N GLN A 47 12.59 0.39 -1.86
CA GLN A 47 12.99 -0.70 -0.97
C GLN A 47 12.16 -1.97 -1.18
N ALA A 48 10.84 -1.85 -1.36
CA ALA A 48 9.96 -2.99 -1.60
C ALA A 48 10.25 -3.71 -2.92
N ILE A 49 10.65 -2.98 -3.95
CA ILE A 49 11.08 -3.56 -5.23
C ILE A 49 12.45 -4.22 -5.09
N GLY A 50 13.41 -3.52 -4.45
CA GLY A 50 14.79 -3.96 -4.38
C GLY A 50 15.06 -5.07 -3.36
N CYS A 51 14.25 -5.20 -2.31
CA CYS A 51 14.54 -6.16 -1.24
C CYS A 51 14.54 -7.62 -1.70
N ARG A 52 13.76 -7.95 -2.73
CA ARG A 52 13.68 -9.32 -3.30
C ARG A 52 14.67 -9.57 -4.45
N HIS A 53 15.62 -8.68 -4.68
CA HIS A 53 16.62 -8.86 -5.74
C HIS A 53 17.46 -10.13 -5.58
N ARG A 54 17.78 -10.51 -4.35
CA ARG A 54 18.51 -11.74 -4.02
C ARG A 54 17.73 -12.54 -2.98
N GLU A 55 17.09 -13.60 -3.42
CA GLU A 55 16.36 -14.52 -2.57
C GLU A 55 17.11 -15.86 -2.43
N PHE A 56 17.05 -16.43 -1.25
CA PHE A 56 17.60 -17.76 -0.94
C PHE A 56 16.46 -18.70 -0.57
N HIS A 57 16.36 -19.79 -1.30
CA HIS A 57 15.37 -20.83 -1.06
C HIS A 57 16.00 -21.99 -0.34
N GLY A 58 15.50 -22.29 0.85
CA GLY A 58 15.95 -23.42 1.65
C GLY A 58 14.87 -24.48 1.80
N ALA A 59 15.30 -25.74 1.90
CA ALA A 59 14.43 -26.86 2.21
C ALA A 59 15.12 -27.83 3.17
N GLY A 60 14.38 -28.40 4.11
CA GLY A 60 14.92 -29.31 5.11
C GLY A 60 13.86 -29.82 6.09
N ARG A 61 14.33 -30.34 7.24
CA ARG A 61 13.47 -30.84 8.31
C ARG A 61 13.52 -29.95 9.56
N ALA A 62 13.75 -28.65 9.38
CA ALA A 62 13.93 -27.69 10.44
C ALA A 62 12.60 -27.06 10.86
N GLY A 63 11.83 -27.75 11.67
CA GLY A 63 10.49 -27.29 12.12
C GLY A 63 10.50 -26.01 12.97
N GLN A 64 11.65 -25.58 13.46
CA GLN A 64 11.81 -24.35 14.25
C GLN A 64 12.00 -23.09 13.42
N VAL A 65 12.18 -23.18 12.10
CA VAL A 65 12.31 -22.01 11.22
C VAL A 65 11.01 -21.23 11.19
N ARG A 66 11.09 -19.92 11.37
CA ARG A 66 9.92 -19.03 11.41
C ARG A 66 10.15 -17.78 10.56
N ALA A 67 9.11 -17.32 9.88
CA ALA A 67 9.15 -16.04 9.18
C ALA A 67 9.32 -14.89 10.18
N GLY A 68 10.10 -13.88 9.78
CA GLY A 68 10.42 -12.73 10.62
C GLY A 68 11.65 -12.94 11.54
N TYR A 69 12.28 -14.13 11.53
CA TYR A 69 13.43 -14.42 12.36
C TYR A 69 14.69 -14.68 11.52
N PRO A 70 15.87 -14.39 12.07
CA PRO A 70 17.12 -14.73 11.42
C PRO A 70 17.41 -16.24 11.54
N VAL A 71 18.03 -16.78 10.52
CA VAL A 71 18.56 -18.16 10.48
C VAL A 71 20.04 -18.11 10.09
N LEU A 72 20.87 -18.77 10.87
CA LEU A 72 22.28 -18.96 10.53
C LEU A 72 22.45 -20.26 9.72
N LEU A 73 22.92 -20.14 8.49
CA LEU A 73 23.40 -21.28 7.72
C LEU A 73 24.89 -21.50 7.97
N ALA A 74 25.22 -22.67 8.41
CA ALA A 74 26.60 -23.07 8.67
C ALA A 74 26.91 -24.46 8.08
N GLY A 75 28.18 -24.73 7.76
CA GLY A 75 28.61 -26.04 7.23
C GLY A 75 28.27 -26.29 5.77
N HIS A 76 27.81 -25.26 5.03
CA HIS A 76 27.54 -25.41 3.60
C HIS A 76 28.86 -25.49 2.81
N PRO A 77 28.99 -26.40 1.79
CA PRO A 77 30.21 -26.56 1.01
C PRO A 77 30.70 -25.27 0.31
N ARG A 78 29.76 -24.45 -0.14
CA ARG A 78 30.05 -23.11 -0.66
C ARG A 78 30.18 -22.15 0.51
N LEU A 79 31.38 -21.78 0.91
CA LEU A 79 31.64 -20.93 2.07
C LEU A 79 30.90 -19.60 2.04
N LEU A 80 30.71 -19.01 0.86
CA LEU A 80 29.97 -17.75 0.66
C LEU A 80 28.48 -17.81 1.07
N LEU A 81 27.90 -19.01 1.17
CA LEU A 81 26.55 -19.21 1.63
C LEU A 81 26.42 -19.37 3.14
N ASN A 82 27.53 -19.57 3.84
CA ASN A 82 27.56 -19.65 5.31
C ASN A 82 27.40 -18.25 5.89
N SER A 83 26.17 -17.84 6.11
CA SER A 83 25.82 -16.50 6.56
C SER A 83 24.52 -16.53 7.34
N THR A 84 24.17 -15.39 7.93
CA THR A 84 22.86 -15.19 8.55
C THR A 84 21.89 -14.63 7.52
N TYR A 85 20.71 -15.19 7.49
CA TYR A 85 19.63 -14.82 6.59
C TYR A 85 18.38 -14.44 7.36
N HIS A 86 17.63 -13.50 6.87
CA HIS A 86 16.32 -13.12 7.40
C HIS A 86 15.23 -13.88 6.65
N VAL A 87 14.48 -14.73 7.35
CA VAL A 87 13.42 -15.54 6.75
C VAL A 87 12.17 -14.69 6.54
N ILE A 88 11.66 -14.67 5.31
CA ILE A 88 10.47 -13.89 4.92
C ILE A 88 9.23 -14.74 4.68
N GLU A 89 9.42 -15.99 4.25
CA GLU A 89 8.33 -16.93 3.99
C GLU A 89 8.71 -18.31 4.49
N VAL A 90 7.77 -19.04 5.07
CA VAL A 90 7.95 -20.43 5.54
C VAL A 90 6.71 -21.25 5.21
N SER A 91 6.94 -22.46 4.74
CA SER A 91 5.91 -23.47 4.59
C SER A 91 6.36 -24.72 5.33
N HIS A 92 5.55 -25.17 6.28
CA HIS A 92 5.74 -26.43 6.97
C HIS A 92 4.69 -27.44 6.51
N GLN A 93 5.15 -28.65 6.17
CA GLN A 93 4.28 -29.80 5.94
C GLN A 93 4.70 -30.88 6.93
N GLY A 94 3.76 -31.34 7.73
CA GLY A 94 4.03 -32.36 8.74
C GLY A 94 3.05 -33.50 8.69
N TYR A 95 3.52 -34.68 9.03
CA TYR A 95 2.72 -35.88 9.26
C TYR A 95 3.00 -36.38 10.66
N GLN A 96 1.95 -36.56 11.45
CA GLN A 96 1.96 -37.14 12.78
C GLN A 96 1.03 -38.35 12.81
N PRO A 97 1.55 -39.59 12.90
CA PRO A 97 0.68 -40.74 13.07
C PRO A 97 -0.02 -40.68 14.46
N LEU A 98 -1.30 -41.00 14.49
CA LEU A 98 -2.06 -41.14 15.70
C LEU A 98 -1.93 -42.59 16.21
N PRO A 99 -1.44 -42.83 17.43
CA PRO A 99 -1.37 -44.18 18.00
C PRO A 99 -2.75 -44.82 18.01
N GLY A 100 -2.87 -46.04 17.44
CA GLY A 100 -4.10 -46.83 17.48
C GLY A 100 -5.11 -46.60 16.35
N LEU A 101 -4.87 -45.68 15.41
CA LEU A 101 -5.80 -45.39 14.30
C LEU A 101 -5.24 -45.78 12.88
N GLY A 102 -4.18 -46.53 12.79
CA GLY A 102 -3.61 -46.93 11.52
C GLY A 102 -3.38 -48.40 11.38
N GLN A 103 -3.77 -49.01 10.27
CA GLN A 103 -3.36 -50.34 9.88
C GLN A 103 -1.88 -50.34 9.50
N GLY A 104 -1.04 -50.96 10.30
CA GLY A 104 0.21 -51.59 9.91
C GLY A 104 1.28 -50.68 9.33
N GLY A 105 2.20 -50.25 10.14
CA GLY A 105 3.44 -49.64 9.76
C GLY A 105 3.77 -48.43 10.66
N GLU A 106 4.89 -48.47 11.38
CA GLU A 106 5.43 -47.34 12.12
C GLU A 106 5.85 -46.25 11.12
N MET A 107 4.94 -45.44 10.64
CA MET A 107 5.29 -44.20 9.93
C MET A 107 5.78 -43.23 10.98
N ALA A 108 7.06 -42.96 10.98
CA ALA A 108 7.65 -41.94 11.84
C ALA A 108 7.08 -40.55 11.51
N ALA A 109 6.86 -39.74 12.57
CA ALA A 109 6.54 -38.34 12.40
C ALA A 109 7.56 -37.66 11.48
N ASN A 110 7.09 -36.91 10.51
CA ASN A 110 7.94 -36.24 9.55
C ASN A 110 7.53 -34.77 9.39
N VAL A 111 8.50 -33.88 9.34
CA VAL A 111 8.30 -32.46 9.08
C VAL A 111 9.18 -32.07 7.89
N ALA A 112 8.57 -31.53 6.86
CA ALA A 112 9.26 -30.88 5.74
C ALA A 112 9.04 -29.39 5.81
N THR A 113 10.13 -28.64 5.79
CA THR A 113 10.13 -27.17 5.85
C THR A 113 10.70 -26.62 4.55
N ARG A 114 10.01 -25.68 3.96
CA ARG A 114 10.53 -24.84 2.87
C ARG A 114 10.47 -23.39 3.31
N PHE A 115 11.49 -22.62 2.99
CA PHE A 115 11.52 -21.21 3.35
C PHE A 115 12.19 -20.36 2.28
N VAL A 116 11.85 -19.09 2.26
CA VAL A 116 12.49 -18.04 1.48
C VAL A 116 13.12 -17.05 2.45
N ALA A 117 14.37 -16.70 2.20
CA ALA A 117 15.12 -15.80 3.05
C ALA A 117 15.93 -14.78 2.24
N LEU A 118 16.22 -13.65 2.86
CA LEU A 118 17.04 -12.57 2.33
C LEU A 118 18.34 -12.47 3.12
N PRO A 119 19.40 -11.83 2.57
CA PRO A 119 20.55 -11.44 3.38
C PRO A 119 20.11 -10.59 4.57
N VAL A 120 20.75 -10.75 5.72
CA VAL A 120 20.35 -10.10 6.98
C VAL A 120 20.45 -8.56 6.93
N ASP A 121 21.31 -8.04 6.08
CA ASP A 121 21.53 -6.61 5.84
C ASP A 121 20.47 -5.94 4.97
N VAL A 122 19.60 -6.75 4.33
CA VAL A 122 18.54 -6.25 3.47
C VAL A 122 17.28 -5.99 4.28
N GLN A 123 16.82 -4.73 4.27
CA GLN A 123 15.53 -4.38 4.88
C GLN A 123 14.38 -4.94 4.06
N PHE A 124 13.70 -5.94 4.58
CA PHE A 124 12.50 -6.48 3.96
C PHE A 124 11.34 -5.46 4.00
N ARG A 125 10.67 -5.32 2.86
CA ARG A 125 9.43 -4.55 2.70
C ARG A 125 8.42 -5.41 1.94
N PRO A 126 7.27 -5.74 2.55
CA PRO A 126 6.24 -6.50 1.85
C PRO A 126 5.69 -5.69 0.68
N ALA A 127 5.35 -6.36 -0.41
CA ALA A 127 4.66 -5.74 -1.52
C ALA A 127 3.24 -5.34 -1.11
N CYS A 128 2.80 -4.16 -1.54
CA CYS A 128 1.42 -3.72 -1.37
C CYS A 128 0.56 -4.42 -2.44
N THR A 129 -0.01 -5.57 -2.11
CA THR A 129 -0.78 -6.40 -3.04
C THR A 129 -2.29 -6.23 -2.90
N THR A 130 -2.76 -5.77 -1.74
CA THR A 130 -4.17 -5.52 -1.52
C THR A 130 -4.63 -4.33 -2.36
N PRO A 131 -5.60 -4.52 -3.27
CA PRO A 131 -6.10 -3.42 -4.07
C PRO A 131 -6.85 -2.41 -3.19
N LYS A 132 -6.69 -1.13 -3.50
CA LYS A 132 -7.53 -0.10 -2.86
C LYS A 132 -8.99 -0.35 -3.24
N PRO A 133 -9.92 -0.23 -2.29
CA PRO A 133 -11.34 -0.31 -2.63
C PRO A 133 -11.71 0.82 -3.58
N TRP A 134 -12.45 0.47 -4.61
CA TRP A 134 -12.92 1.40 -5.62
C TRP A 134 -14.44 1.33 -5.68
N VAL A 135 -15.10 2.45 -5.38
CA VAL A 135 -16.56 2.57 -5.50
C VAL A 135 -16.86 3.05 -6.91
N GLN A 136 -17.52 2.20 -7.70
CA GLN A 136 -17.95 2.56 -9.06
C GLN A 136 -19.36 3.14 -9.04
N GLY A 137 -19.59 4.10 -9.94
CA GLY A 137 -20.90 4.71 -10.11
C GLY A 137 -21.02 6.10 -9.47
N LEU A 138 -22.24 6.57 -9.40
CA LEU A 138 -22.62 7.84 -8.81
C LEU A 138 -23.16 7.63 -7.40
N LEU A 139 -22.89 8.56 -6.53
CA LEU A 139 -23.40 8.58 -5.16
C LEU A 139 -24.13 9.91 -4.95
N SER A 140 -25.33 9.85 -4.41
CA SER A 140 -26.04 11.04 -3.93
C SER A 140 -25.35 11.59 -2.69
N ALA A 141 -25.19 12.90 -2.66
CA ALA A 141 -24.60 13.61 -1.54
C ALA A 141 -25.23 14.98 -1.38
N ILE A 142 -25.24 15.51 -0.17
CA ILE A 142 -25.81 16.82 0.16
C ILE A 142 -24.69 17.82 0.37
N VAL A 143 -24.80 18.98 -0.25
CA VAL A 143 -23.83 20.07 -0.10
C VAL A 143 -23.87 20.64 1.31
N GLU A 144 -22.71 20.64 1.99
CA GLU A 144 -22.57 21.19 3.32
C GLU A 144 -22.35 22.71 3.31
N GLY A 145 -22.78 23.36 4.38
CA GLY A 145 -22.61 24.80 4.59
C GLY A 145 -22.39 25.14 6.06
N ASP A 146 -22.07 26.38 6.34
CA ASP A 146 -21.99 26.90 7.71
C ASP A 146 -23.36 26.78 8.39
N GLU A 147 -23.37 26.51 9.72
CA GLU A 147 -24.59 26.39 10.52
C GLU A 147 -25.39 27.70 10.55
N HIS A 148 -24.72 28.82 10.44
CA HIS A 148 -25.31 30.17 10.53
C HIS A 148 -25.52 30.86 9.18
N SER A 149 -25.32 30.16 8.06
CA SER A 149 -25.43 30.70 6.72
C SER A 149 -26.08 29.70 5.77
N ASP A 150 -26.77 30.20 4.77
CA ASP A 150 -27.27 29.41 3.64
C ASP A 150 -26.22 29.18 2.56
N MET A 151 -25.02 29.72 2.78
CA MET A 151 -23.91 29.58 1.84
C MET A 151 -23.23 28.22 2.00
N PRO A 152 -22.80 27.60 0.91
CA PRO A 152 -22.02 26.38 0.96
C PRO A 152 -20.60 26.64 1.48
N LEU A 153 -19.98 25.61 2.04
CA LEU A 153 -18.55 25.65 2.32
C LEU A 153 -17.75 25.51 1.03
N LEU A 154 -16.98 26.55 0.72
CA LEU A 154 -16.08 26.61 -0.43
C LEU A 154 -14.65 26.82 0.03
N ASN A 155 -13.72 26.15 -0.64
CA ASN A 155 -12.29 26.47 -0.50
C ASN A 155 -11.87 27.52 -1.56
N GLU A 156 -10.59 27.93 -1.51
CA GLU A 156 -10.00 28.88 -2.45
C GLU A 156 -10.06 28.43 -3.92
N HIS A 157 -10.25 27.13 -4.17
CA HIS A 157 -10.35 26.53 -5.51
C HIS A 157 -11.81 26.30 -5.95
N GLY A 158 -12.80 26.78 -5.18
CA GLY A 158 -14.22 26.58 -5.49
C GLY A 158 -14.69 25.13 -5.32
N CYS A 159 -13.99 24.31 -4.52
CA CYS A 159 -14.44 22.97 -4.18
C CYS A 159 -15.42 23.00 -3.02
N TYR A 160 -16.37 22.07 -3.03
CA TYR A 160 -17.43 21.93 -2.04
C TYR A 160 -17.11 20.86 -1.02
N LYS A 161 -17.70 20.98 0.17
CA LYS A 161 -17.85 19.88 1.13
C LYS A 161 -19.22 19.26 0.94
N VAL A 162 -19.27 17.93 0.98
CA VAL A 162 -20.53 17.19 0.83
C VAL A 162 -20.67 16.16 1.95
N SER A 163 -21.91 15.86 2.30
CA SER A 163 -22.27 14.81 3.25
C SER A 163 -22.91 13.65 2.52
N PHE A 164 -22.49 12.42 2.85
CA PHE A 164 -23.08 11.21 2.31
C PHE A 164 -24.05 10.56 3.30
N PRO A 165 -25.16 9.97 2.85
CA PRO A 165 -26.17 9.38 3.73
C PRO A 165 -25.66 8.25 4.65
N PHE A 166 -24.59 7.59 4.24
CA PHE A 166 -23.99 6.48 5.00
C PHE A 166 -22.97 6.92 6.05
N ILE A 167 -22.56 8.18 6.09
CA ILE A 167 -21.66 8.70 7.12
C ILE A 167 -22.43 8.81 8.44
N ARG A 168 -22.05 7.96 9.40
CA ARG A 168 -22.55 8.00 10.78
C ARG A 168 -21.56 8.76 11.65
N GLY A 169 -21.98 9.84 12.28
CA GLY A 169 -21.12 10.61 13.18
C GLY A 169 -21.56 12.05 13.35
N SER A 170 -20.72 12.87 13.95
CA SER A 170 -20.99 14.29 14.19
C SER A 170 -21.33 15.02 12.90
N LYS A 171 -22.45 15.73 12.91
CA LYS A 171 -22.92 16.60 11.82
C LYS A 171 -22.05 17.86 11.66
N ASN A 172 -20.82 17.87 12.11
CA ASN A 172 -19.92 18.99 11.89
C ASN A 172 -19.59 19.08 10.42
N ALA A 173 -20.02 20.11 9.77
CA ALA A 173 -19.85 20.44 8.35
C ALA A 173 -18.41 20.28 7.83
N THR A 174 -17.41 20.28 8.70
CA THR A 174 -16.00 20.16 8.34
C THR A 174 -15.50 18.71 8.14
N ARG A 175 -16.32 17.68 8.43
CA ARG A 175 -15.91 16.28 8.46
C ARG A 175 -16.61 15.35 7.48
N GLY A 176 -17.54 15.86 6.66
CA GLY A 176 -18.36 15.03 5.78
C GLY A 176 -17.59 14.39 4.63
N SER A 177 -16.75 15.15 3.94
CA SER A 177 -15.98 14.67 2.80
C SER A 177 -14.61 15.34 2.70
N ALA A 178 -13.77 14.86 1.79
CA ALA A 178 -12.71 15.65 1.21
C ALA A 178 -13.32 16.82 0.41
N TRP A 179 -12.50 17.78 -0.03
CA TRP A 179 -12.92 18.81 -0.95
C TRP A 179 -13.23 18.20 -2.33
N VAL A 180 -14.44 18.37 -2.80
CA VAL A 180 -14.94 17.79 -4.06
C VAL A 180 -15.13 18.92 -5.08
N ARG A 181 -14.53 18.77 -6.26
CA ARG A 181 -14.73 19.73 -7.35
C ARG A 181 -16.11 19.59 -7.97
N MET A 182 -16.72 20.70 -8.30
CA MET A 182 -17.94 20.70 -9.09
C MET A 182 -17.61 20.35 -10.55
N ALA A 183 -18.38 19.44 -11.13
CA ALA A 183 -18.35 19.20 -12.56
C ALA A 183 -19.12 20.33 -13.27
N THR A 184 -18.49 20.91 -14.29
CA THR A 184 -19.11 21.94 -15.11
C THR A 184 -19.21 21.47 -16.56
N PRO A 185 -20.27 21.81 -17.30
CA PRO A 185 -20.42 21.37 -18.68
C PRO A 185 -19.39 22.00 -19.62
N TYR A 186 -18.83 23.14 -19.24
CA TYR A 186 -17.84 23.87 -20.02
C TYR A 186 -16.91 24.67 -19.12
N SER A 187 -15.60 24.46 -19.25
CA SER A 187 -14.60 25.21 -18.49
C SER A 187 -13.25 25.25 -19.21
N GLY A 188 -12.54 26.36 -19.06
CA GLY A 188 -11.18 26.58 -19.56
C GLY A 188 -10.43 27.56 -18.68
N SER A 189 -9.23 28.02 -19.10
CA SER A 189 -8.40 28.92 -18.31
C SER A 189 -9.07 30.26 -18.00
N ASP A 190 -9.80 30.81 -18.97
CA ASP A 190 -10.40 32.16 -18.87
C ASP A 190 -11.90 32.18 -19.16
N HIS A 191 -12.54 31.02 -19.25
CA HIS A 191 -13.95 30.90 -19.59
C HIS A 191 -14.57 29.66 -18.95
N GLY A 192 -15.88 29.71 -18.78
CA GLY A 192 -16.64 28.59 -18.22
C GLY A 192 -18.06 28.95 -17.85
N MET A 193 -18.83 27.91 -17.54
CA MET A 193 -20.18 28.04 -16.97
C MET A 193 -20.09 27.63 -15.51
N HIS A 194 -20.48 28.52 -14.60
CA HIS A 194 -20.50 28.23 -13.18
C HIS A 194 -21.91 28.42 -12.64
N PHE A 195 -22.48 27.35 -12.09
CA PHE A 195 -23.76 27.35 -11.39
C PHE A 195 -23.49 27.06 -9.92
N PRO A 196 -23.42 28.09 -9.05
CA PRO A 196 -23.14 27.86 -7.65
C PRO A 196 -24.22 27.00 -7.00
N LEU A 197 -23.79 25.96 -6.29
CA LEU A 197 -24.67 25.13 -5.50
C LEU A 197 -24.97 25.79 -4.16
N HIS A 198 -26.20 25.66 -3.67
CA HIS A 198 -26.58 26.12 -2.35
C HIS A 198 -26.39 25.04 -1.30
N LYS A 199 -26.30 25.43 -0.04
CA LYS A 199 -26.35 24.50 1.09
C LYS A 199 -27.63 23.66 0.99
N ASN A 200 -27.50 22.37 1.34
CA ASN A 200 -28.54 21.34 1.25
C ASN A 200 -28.99 20.99 -0.19
N ALA A 201 -28.32 21.47 -1.22
CA ALA A 201 -28.51 20.94 -2.57
C ALA A 201 -28.01 19.51 -2.66
N GLU A 202 -28.72 18.64 -3.43
CA GLU A 202 -28.35 17.26 -3.74
C GLU A 202 -27.73 17.17 -5.15
#